data_1b6252aeaed375fba3c8e66812925092
#
_entry.id   1b6252aeaed375fba3c8e66812925092
#
_cell.length_a   1.000
_cell.length_b   1.000
_cell.length_c   1.000
_cell.angle_alpha   90.00
_cell.angle_beta   90.00
_cell.angle_gamma   90.00
#
_symmetry.space_group_name_H-M   'P 1'
#
loop_
_entity.id
_entity.type
_entity.pdbx_description
1 polymer ?
#
loop_
_entity_poly.entity_id
_entity_poly.type
_entity_poly.pdbx_seq_one_letter_code
_entity_poly.pdbx_strand_id
1 'polypeptide(L)'
;MIASMHPPCVAFGSIEENTRAVIKAMNNKYVKIIGHPDDSRYPLDYEKIVKYAKEKNVLLEVNNSSLNSDGYRAGALDNYKIMLNLCKKYKVKVILGSDAHISYAVGKFPNCEKLLKEINFPDELVINYNEAHIIEFFNI
;
A
#
# COMPACT_ATOMS: atom_id res chain seq x y z
N MET A 1 9.23 7.79 6.77
CA MET A 1 8.40 7.06 7.77
C MET A 1 7.28 6.33 7.04
N ILE A 2 6.96 5.11 7.50
CA ILE A 2 5.78 4.33 7.07
C ILE A 2 4.72 4.47 8.16
N ALA A 3 3.48 4.74 7.79
CA ALA A 3 2.34 4.73 8.70
C ALA A 3 1.40 3.58 8.34
N SER A 4 0.99 2.80 9.35
CA SER A 4 0.13 1.63 9.18
C SER A 4 -0.79 1.43 10.38
N MET A 5 -1.88 0.69 10.18
CA MET A 5 -2.81 0.31 11.25
C MET A 5 -2.56 -1.14 11.68
N HIS A 6 -2.43 -1.35 12.99
CA HIS A 6 -2.23 -2.68 13.57
C HIS A 6 -3.17 -2.91 14.76
N PRO A 7 -3.80 -4.10 14.89
CA PRO A 7 -4.77 -4.39 15.94
C PRO A 7 -4.34 -4.05 17.37
N PRO A 8 -3.07 -4.27 17.77
CA PRO A 8 -2.66 -3.89 19.14
C PRO A 8 -2.60 -2.38 19.38
N CYS A 9 -2.47 -1.58 18.30
CA CYS A 9 -2.19 -0.15 18.38
C CYS A 9 -3.42 0.71 18.07
N VAL A 10 -4.31 0.20 17.22
CA VAL A 10 -5.49 0.95 16.74
C VAL A 10 -6.73 0.05 16.81
N ALA A 11 -7.78 0.52 17.43
CA ALA A 11 -9.07 -0.18 17.43
C ALA A 11 -9.68 -0.20 16.01
N PHE A 12 -10.49 -1.21 15.71
CA PHE A 12 -11.25 -1.27 14.48
C PHE A 12 -12.31 -0.17 14.46
N GLY A 13 -12.32 0.63 13.41
CA GLY A 13 -13.25 1.74 13.23
C GLY A 13 -14.13 1.57 12.00
N SER A 14 -15.06 2.50 11.82
CA SER A 14 -15.85 2.62 10.60
C SER A 14 -14.97 3.02 9.39
N ILE A 15 -15.52 2.88 8.18
CA ILE A 15 -14.85 3.35 6.95
C ILE A 15 -14.43 4.82 7.07
N GLU A 16 -15.33 5.65 7.62
CA GLU A 16 -15.06 7.08 7.75
C GLU A 16 -13.93 7.38 8.74
N GLU A 17 -13.95 6.72 9.91
CA GLU A 17 -12.94 6.90 10.95
C GLU A 17 -11.56 6.45 10.47
N ASN A 18 -11.48 5.26 9.88
CA ASN A 18 -10.24 4.70 9.37
C ASN A 18 -9.68 5.55 8.21
N THR A 19 -10.54 5.94 7.27
CA THR A 19 -10.14 6.80 6.13
C THR A 19 -9.61 8.14 6.63
N ARG A 20 -10.29 8.76 7.59
CA ARG A 20 -9.84 10.01 8.21
C ARG A 20 -8.50 9.87 8.92
N ALA A 21 -8.28 8.75 9.62
CA ALA A 21 -7.00 8.47 10.29
C ALA A 21 -5.85 8.36 9.30
N VAL A 22 -6.04 7.62 8.19
CA VAL A 22 -5.04 7.46 7.13
C VAL A 22 -4.76 8.81 6.44
N ILE A 23 -5.78 9.59 6.10
CA ILE A 23 -5.64 10.93 5.54
C ILE A 23 -4.86 11.85 6.49
N LYS A 24 -5.18 11.80 7.79
CA LYS A 24 -4.46 12.58 8.81
C LYS A 24 -2.98 12.17 8.89
N ALA A 25 -2.67 10.87 8.77
CA ALA A 25 -1.29 10.40 8.72
C ALA A 25 -0.54 10.95 7.49
N MET A 26 -1.17 10.98 6.31
CA MET A 26 -0.57 11.52 5.08
C MET A 26 -0.28 13.03 5.16
N ASN A 27 -0.91 13.77 6.08
CA ASN A 27 -0.60 15.20 6.30
C ASN A 27 0.72 15.42 7.07
N ASN A 28 1.27 14.36 7.68
CA ASN A 28 2.56 14.46 8.32
C ASN A 28 3.67 14.40 7.25
N LYS A 29 4.46 15.44 7.14
CA LYS A 29 5.54 15.59 6.13
C LYS A 29 6.57 14.45 6.11
N TYR A 30 6.70 13.71 7.21
CA TYR A 30 7.61 12.58 7.34
C TYR A 30 6.99 11.25 6.90
N VAL A 31 5.67 11.17 6.76
CA VAL A 31 5.01 9.97 6.24
C VAL A 31 5.14 9.97 4.72
N LYS A 32 5.83 8.96 4.20
CA LYS A 32 6.07 8.76 2.76
C LYS A 32 5.37 7.53 2.21
N ILE A 33 4.95 6.62 3.09
CA ILE A 33 4.31 5.37 2.72
C ILE A 33 3.15 5.12 3.68
N ILE A 34 2.00 4.71 3.15
CA ILE A 34 0.95 4.04 3.91
C ILE A 34 1.15 2.54 3.75
N GLY A 35 1.46 1.88 4.86
CA GLY A 35 1.76 0.46 4.91
C GLY A 35 0.49 -0.38 4.88
N HIS A 36 0.48 -1.42 4.07
CA HIS A 36 -0.54 -2.48 3.94
C HIS A 36 -2.00 -2.03 4.20
N PRO A 37 -2.57 -1.09 3.41
CA PRO A 37 -3.93 -0.59 3.58
C PRO A 37 -4.97 -1.56 3.01
N ASP A 38 -4.86 -2.84 3.35
CA ASP A 38 -5.55 -3.96 2.70
C ASP A 38 -6.42 -4.80 3.63
N ASP A 39 -6.33 -4.57 4.94
CA ASP A 39 -7.02 -5.38 5.95
C ASP A 39 -8.49 -4.94 6.09
N SER A 40 -9.43 -5.84 5.75
CA SER A 40 -10.87 -5.59 5.85
C SER A 40 -11.37 -5.29 7.27
N ARG A 41 -10.55 -5.55 8.30
CA ARG A 41 -10.84 -5.13 9.68
C ARG A 41 -10.73 -3.63 9.86
N TYR A 42 -9.98 -2.96 8.96
CA TYR A 42 -9.87 -1.51 8.86
C TYR A 42 -10.40 -1.04 7.49
N PRO A 43 -11.71 -1.13 7.24
CA PRO A 43 -12.27 -0.79 5.95
C PRO A 43 -11.99 0.68 5.60
N LEU A 44 -11.66 0.94 4.32
CA LEU A 44 -11.23 2.24 3.83
C LEU A 44 -12.06 2.68 2.61
N ASP A 45 -12.29 3.97 2.48
CA ASP A 45 -12.71 4.59 1.22
C ASP A 45 -11.48 4.73 0.31
N TYR A 46 -11.21 3.69 -0.47
CA TYR A 46 -10.02 3.64 -1.33
C TYR A 46 -9.95 4.78 -2.35
N GLU A 47 -11.09 5.26 -2.84
CA GLU A 47 -11.05 6.37 -3.81
C GLU A 47 -10.52 7.65 -3.16
N LYS A 48 -10.97 7.95 -1.94
CA LYS A 48 -10.44 9.09 -1.16
C LYS A 48 -8.96 8.90 -0.84
N ILE A 49 -8.58 7.70 -0.37
CA ILE A 49 -7.18 7.40 -0.01
C ILE A 49 -6.26 7.59 -1.22
N VAL A 50 -6.61 7.02 -2.37
CA VAL A 50 -5.79 7.10 -3.59
C VAL A 50 -5.67 8.53 -4.11
N LYS A 51 -6.76 9.29 -4.15
CA LYS A 51 -6.73 10.70 -4.55
C LYS A 51 -5.85 11.54 -3.63
N TYR A 52 -5.97 11.30 -2.33
CA TYR A 52 -5.19 12.05 -1.34
C TYR A 52 -3.71 11.65 -1.34
N ALA A 53 -3.39 10.38 -1.54
CA ALA A 53 -2.02 9.89 -1.72
C ALA A 53 -1.33 10.57 -2.90
N LYS A 54 -2.06 10.77 -4.02
CA LYS A 54 -1.58 11.55 -5.17
C LYS A 54 -1.27 13.00 -4.79
N GLU A 55 -2.21 13.67 -4.13
CA GLU A 55 -2.05 15.07 -3.70
C GLU A 55 -0.84 15.27 -2.80
N LYS A 56 -0.63 14.37 -1.85
CA LYS A 56 0.45 14.46 -0.85
C LYS A 56 1.76 13.82 -1.28
N ASN A 57 1.81 13.22 -2.47
CA ASN A 57 2.95 12.46 -2.96
C ASN A 57 3.38 11.39 -1.93
N VAL A 58 2.41 10.56 -1.50
CA VAL A 58 2.61 9.44 -0.57
C VAL A 58 2.37 8.14 -1.31
N LEU A 59 3.24 7.16 -1.13
CA LEU A 59 3.12 5.84 -1.73
C LEU A 59 2.12 4.98 -0.95
N LEU A 60 1.40 4.13 -1.68
CA LEU A 60 0.57 3.07 -1.09
C LEU A 60 1.31 1.74 -1.23
N GLU A 61 1.48 1.03 -0.12
CA GLU A 61 2.17 -0.26 -0.12
C GLU A 61 1.27 -1.37 -0.66
N VAL A 62 1.86 -2.23 -1.51
CA VAL A 62 1.34 -3.57 -1.82
C VAL A 62 2.21 -4.57 -1.08
N ASN A 63 1.66 -5.16 -0.03
CA ASN A 63 2.40 -6.03 0.88
C ASN A 63 2.32 -7.49 0.42
N ASN A 64 3.49 -8.09 0.18
CA ASN A 64 3.57 -9.44 -0.36
C ASN A 64 3.05 -10.52 0.62
N SER A 65 3.31 -10.35 1.93
CA SER A 65 2.85 -11.29 2.95
C SER A 65 1.34 -11.28 3.13
N SER A 66 0.67 -10.15 2.90
CA SER A 66 -0.80 -10.06 2.93
C SER A 66 -1.48 -10.92 1.87
N LEU A 67 -0.77 -11.22 0.78
CA LEU A 67 -1.28 -11.97 -0.36
C LEU A 67 -0.95 -13.47 -0.28
N ASN A 68 -0.36 -13.95 0.80
CA ASN A 68 -0.19 -15.37 1.05
C ASN A 68 -1.56 -16.04 1.27
N SER A 69 -1.68 -17.32 0.91
CA SER A 69 -2.92 -18.11 1.09
C SER A 69 -3.36 -18.22 2.55
N ASP A 70 -2.40 -18.14 3.47
CA ASP A 70 -2.55 -18.14 4.93
C ASP A 70 -2.35 -16.75 5.53
N GLY A 71 -2.49 -15.71 4.71
CA GLY A 71 -2.27 -14.31 5.09
C GLY A 71 -3.13 -13.87 6.26
N TYR A 72 -2.54 -13.16 7.20
CA TYR A 72 -3.19 -12.69 8.44
C TYR A 72 -4.28 -11.63 8.17
N ARG A 73 -4.16 -10.86 7.06
CA ARG A 73 -5.06 -9.74 6.75
C ARG A 73 -6.25 -10.21 5.93
N ALA A 74 -7.45 -10.11 6.52
CA ALA A 74 -8.67 -10.52 5.88
C ALA A 74 -8.99 -9.64 4.66
N GLY A 75 -9.40 -10.26 3.53
CA GLY A 75 -9.84 -9.56 2.32
C GLY A 75 -8.75 -8.83 1.55
N ALA A 76 -7.48 -9.06 1.87
CA ALA A 76 -6.34 -8.32 1.29
C ALA A 76 -6.34 -8.32 -0.25
N LEU A 77 -6.59 -9.47 -0.88
CA LEU A 77 -6.58 -9.59 -2.34
C LEU A 77 -7.62 -8.69 -3.01
N ASP A 78 -8.86 -8.72 -2.50
CA ASP A 78 -9.95 -7.92 -3.08
C ASP A 78 -9.73 -6.43 -2.85
N ASN A 79 -9.27 -6.07 -1.66
CA ASN A 79 -8.94 -4.70 -1.30
C ASN A 79 -7.80 -4.15 -2.17
N TYR A 80 -6.74 -4.94 -2.42
CA TYR A 80 -5.68 -4.54 -3.35
C TYR A 80 -6.17 -4.41 -4.78
N LYS A 81 -7.05 -5.28 -5.26
CA LYS A 81 -7.64 -5.14 -6.60
C LYS A 81 -8.39 -3.81 -6.74
N ILE A 82 -9.18 -3.44 -5.73
CA ILE A 82 -9.89 -2.14 -5.71
C ILE A 82 -8.88 -0.99 -5.70
N MET A 83 -7.95 -0.98 -4.77
CA MET A 83 -6.95 0.07 -4.60
C MET A 83 -6.09 0.25 -5.86
N LEU A 84 -5.55 -0.85 -6.41
CA LEU A 84 -4.68 -0.82 -7.57
C LEU A 84 -5.39 -0.36 -8.84
N ASN A 85 -6.66 -0.75 -9.07
CA ASN A 85 -7.43 -0.22 -10.19
C ASN A 85 -7.66 1.29 -10.06
N LEU A 86 -7.83 1.81 -8.86
CA LEU A 86 -7.90 3.25 -8.61
C LEU A 86 -6.55 3.92 -8.80
N CYS A 87 -5.45 3.31 -8.32
CA CYS A 87 -4.09 3.80 -8.56
C CYS A 87 -3.78 3.90 -10.06
N LYS A 88 -4.16 2.89 -10.84
CA LYS A 88 -4.05 2.88 -12.30
C LYS A 88 -4.86 4.02 -12.93
N LYS A 89 -6.13 4.18 -12.52
CA LYS A 89 -7.03 5.24 -13.01
C LYS A 89 -6.48 6.65 -12.74
N TYR A 90 -5.97 6.88 -11.53
CA TYR A 90 -5.49 8.19 -11.10
C TYR A 90 -3.98 8.39 -11.28
N LYS A 91 -3.25 7.40 -11.81
CA LYS A 91 -1.80 7.41 -12.00
C LYS A 91 -1.06 7.69 -10.68
N VAL A 92 -1.34 6.89 -9.66
CA VAL A 92 -0.71 6.94 -8.34
C VAL A 92 0.35 5.86 -8.25
N LYS A 93 1.55 6.24 -7.82
CA LYS A 93 2.65 5.29 -7.62
C LYS A 93 2.41 4.42 -6.38
N VAL A 94 2.82 3.16 -6.49
CA VAL A 94 2.81 2.19 -5.39
C VAL A 94 4.22 1.69 -5.09
N ILE A 95 4.39 1.14 -3.88
CA ILE A 95 5.62 0.49 -3.46
C ILE A 95 5.33 -0.94 -3.03
N LEU A 96 6.20 -1.89 -3.42
CA LEU A 96 6.11 -3.28 -2.99
C LEU A 96 6.87 -3.47 -1.68
N GLY A 97 6.22 -4.09 -0.69
CA GLY A 97 6.81 -4.51 0.57
C GLY A 97 6.84 -6.03 0.69
N SER A 98 7.99 -6.61 1.05
CA SER A 98 8.09 -8.06 1.28
C SER A 98 7.48 -8.49 2.61
N ASP A 99 7.50 -7.61 3.61
CA ASP A 99 7.13 -7.90 5.01
C ASP A 99 7.84 -9.17 5.52
N ALA A 100 9.14 -9.25 5.18
CA ALA A 100 9.96 -10.44 5.39
C ALA A 100 10.34 -10.58 6.87
N HIS A 101 10.09 -11.75 7.44
CA HIS A 101 10.51 -12.14 8.80
C HIS A 101 11.74 -13.07 8.80
N ILE A 102 12.26 -13.39 7.61
CA ILE A 102 13.41 -14.24 7.36
C ILE A 102 14.28 -13.65 6.26
N SER A 103 15.60 -13.78 6.37
CA SER A 103 16.55 -13.08 5.50
C SER A 103 16.39 -13.39 4.01
N TYR A 104 16.11 -14.62 3.64
CA TYR A 104 15.98 -15.02 2.23
C TYR A 104 14.68 -14.52 1.55
N ALA A 105 13.71 -13.98 2.31
CA ALA A 105 12.49 -13.41 1.77
C ALA A 105 12.58 -11.88 1.54
N VAL A 106 13.65 -11.25 2.03
CA VAL A 106 13.86 -9.80 1.85
C VAL A 106 13.95 -9.47 0.36
N GLY A 107 13.16 -8.47 -0.08
CA GLY A 107 13.16 -7.99 -1.47
C GLY A 107 12.51 -8.96 -2.48
N LYS A 108 11.77 -9.97 -2.03
CA LYS A 108 11.03 -10.88 -2.90
C LYS A 108 9.53 -10.58 -2.84
N PHE A 109 8.91 -10.40 -4.01
CA PHE A 109 7.52 -9.96 -4.14
C PHE A 109 6.68 -10.85 -5.06
N PRO A 110 6.77 -12.20 -5.03
CA PRO A 110 6.13 -13.07 -6.03
C PRO A 110 4.62 -12.93 -6.06
N ASN A 111 3.95 -12.72 -4.92
CA ASN A 111 2.50 -12.55 -4.86
C ASN A 111 2.07 -11.18 -5.39
N CYS A 112 2.82 -10.13 -5.06
CA CYS A 112 2.59 -8.79 -5.61
C CYS A 112 2.74 -8.80 -7.13
N GLU A 113 3.84 -9.34 -7.66
CA GLU A 113 4.11 -9.42 -9.09
C GLU A 113 3.02 -10.21 -9.85
N LYS A 114 2.57 -11.33 -9.26
CA LYS A 114 1.45 -12.10 -9.81
C LYS A 114 0.17 -11.25 -9.90
N LEU A 115 -0.18 -10.54 -8.83
CA LEU A 115 -1.37 -9.68 -8.79
C LEU A 115 -1.27 -8.53 -9.79
N LEU A 116 -0.12 -7.83 -9.83
CA LEU A 116 0.10 -6.71 -10.75
C LEU A 116 -0.03 -7.15 -12.21
N LYS A 117 0.53 -8.31 -12.54
CA LYS A 117 0.42 -8.91 -13.88
C LYS A 117 -1.02 -9.30 -14.21
N GLU A 118 -1.76 -9.91 -13.27
CA GLU A 118 -3.17 -10.31 -13.44
C GLU A 118 -4.06 -9.13 -13.82
N ILE A 119 -3.84 -7.96 -13.20
CA ILE A 119 -4.64 -6.75 -13.46
C ILE A 119 -4.04 -5.82 -14.51
N ASN A 120 -2.95 -6.20 -15.16
CA ASN A 120 -2.20 -5.36 -16.10
C ASN A 120 -1.86 -3.98 -15.51
N PHE A 121 -1.23 -3.98 -14.32
CA PHE A 121 -0.82 -2.75 -13.65
C PHE A 121 0.42 -2.17 -14.35
N PRO A 122 0.49 -0.84 -14.62
CA PRO A 122 1.61 -0.23 -15.31
C PRO A 122 2.91 -0.28 -14.49
N ASP A 123 4.00 -0.78 -15.09
CA ASP A 123 5.30 -0.91 -14.42
C ASP A 123 5.86 0.45 -13.96
N GLU A 124 5.62 1.51 -14.73
CA GLU A 124 6.05 2.88 -14.39
C GLU A 124 5.42 3.44 -13.12
N LEU A 125 4.33 2.82 -12.64
CA LEU A 125 3.70 3.18 -11.37
C LEU A 125 4.23 2.36 -10.18
N VAL A 126 5.10 1.37 -10.42
CA VAL A 126 5.75 0.57 -9.36
C VAL A 126 7.14 1.14 -9.09
N ILE A 127 7.29 1.84 -7.97
CA ILE A 127 8.55 2.54 -7.69
C ILE A 127 9.76 1.61 -7.56
N ASN A 128 9.54 0.36 -7.13
CA ASN A 128 10.60 -0.64 -6.96
C ASN A 128 11.29 -1.04 -8.27
N TYR A 129 10.64 -0.86 -9.41
CA TYR A 129 11.17 -1.31 -10.70
C TYR A 129 12.22 -0.38 -11.30
N ASN A 130 12.42 0.79 -10.67
CA ASN A 130 13.44 1.74 -11.11
C ASN A 130 14.14 2.38 -9.92
N GLU A 131 15.43 2.09 -9.75
CA GLU A 131 16.25 2.63 -8.67
C GLU A 131 16.26 4.16 -8.65
N ALA A 132 16.34 4.79 -9.82
CA ALA A 132 16.33 6.26 -9.91
C ALA A 132 15.03 6.86 -9.34
N HIS A 133 13.89 6.18 -9.51
CA HIS A 133 12.62 6.63 -8.92
C HIS A 133 12.62 6.55 -7.40
N ILE A 134 13.30 5.54 -6.82
CA ILE A 134 13.44 5.40 -5.36
C ILE A 134 14.31 6.53 -4.82
N ILE A 135 15.49 6.73 -5.45
CA ILE A 135 16.44 7.79 -5.07
C ILE A 135 15.76 9.15 -5.11
N GLU A 136 15.10 9.48 -6.22
CA GLU A 136 14.37 10.75 -6.41
C GLU A 136 13.26 10.93 -5.38
N PHE A 137 12.43 9.91 -5.17
CA PHE A 137 11.27 10.00 -4.27
C PHE A 137 11.67 10.20 -2.81
N PHE A 138 12.73 9.53 -2.35
CA PHE A 138 13.18 9.61 -0.97
C PHE A 138 14.27 10.66 -0.74
N ASN A 139 14.81 11.29 -1.80
CA ASN A 139 15.93 12.24 -1.75
C ASN A 139 17.17 11.64 -1.06
N ILE A 140 17.62 10.47 -1.49
CA ILE A 140 18.78 9.74 -0.96
C ILE A 140 19.86 9.57 -2.02
#